data_18ae3c0f31f8ad9cbe280fbfc12ad3ae
#
_entry.id   18ae3c0f31f8ad9cbe280fbfc12ad3ae
#
_cell.length_a   1.000
_cell.length_b   1.000
_cell.length_c   1.000
_cell.angle_alpha   90.00
_cell.angle_beta   90.00
_cell.angle_gamma   90.00
#
_symmetry.space_group_name_H-M   'P 1'
#
loop_
_entity.id
_entity.type
_entity.pdbx_description
1 polymer ?
#
loop_
_entity_poly.entity_id
_entity_poly.type
_entity_poly.pdbx_seq_one_letter_code
_entity_poly.pdbx_strand_id
1 'polypeptide(L)'
;NYVSPVTGYQIAESIGPRLLKDAICVEIDNKFQDLSFEISENINVRIVTTKDLDALHILRHSSAHILAQAVLNLYPNAQFGVGPSIENGFYYDFLFETPIKENELEEIEKEMKRIAKSSQSFIKTEITKKEAVKIFKNQKLKLELIESAESDEGVGEEIVSTYANDGFIDLCMGPHVPSTSVLKYFKLTKVSGAYWRGDESNVQLQRIYGTSWFSKEDLEQYLIQQEEAEKRDHRKLGNELDLFTSSEELGSGNFLWKPKGAVLRDVIETYSKNAHLQNGYSLVNTPHIGKSILWETSGHLDHYSENMYPPINHDENNETYYLKPMNCPFHILVYKSDLHSYKELPLRYFEFGSVYRYEKTGVLHGLLRLRGFTQDDAHIFCTTDQINDEVKTLLSFSVNLLGSYGLTEIEADLSTKPKKYIGSDKDWDNATNSLKQSLTELEVPFQTAEGEGAFYGPKIDLHAKDAIGRRWQLSTIQIDFAQPDNFDIEYVNSDNKKSRPVMIHRALLGSV
;
A
#
# COMPACT_ATOMS: atom_id res chain seq x y z
N ASN A 1 -24.90 -22.84 26.09
CA ASN A 1 -24.23 -24.13 25.90
C ASN A 1 -24.95 -24.89 24.81
N TYR A 2 -24.24 -25.36 23.83
CA TYR A 2 -24.76 -26.17 22.71
C TYR A 2 -24.27 -27.59 22.83
N VAL A 3 -25.02 -28.52 22.21
CA VAL A 3 -24.55 -29.89 22.02
C VAL A 3 -23.62 -29.88 20.79
N SER A 4 -22.39 -30.28 20.96
CA SER A 4 -21.37 -30.30 19.91
C SER A 4 -21.62 -31.49 18.92
N PRO A 5 -21.34 -31.31 17.60
CA PRO A 5 -20.91 -30.04 16.92
C PRO A 5 -22.09 -29.08 16.68
N VAL A 6 -21.80 -27.78 16.56
CA VAL A 6 -22.78 -26.75 16.28
C VAL A 6 -22.24 -25.82 15.19
N THR A 7 -23.11 -25.33 14.30
CA THR A 7 -22.71 -24.39 13.24
C THR A 7 -23.00 -22.94 13.63
N GLY A 8 -22.33 -21.99 12.96
CA GLY A 8 -22.62 -20.57 13.08
C GLY A 8 -24.11 -20.25 12.80
N TYR A 9 -24.72 -20.92 11.85
CA TYR A 9 -26.17 -20.82 11.58
C TYR A 9 -27.01 -21.15 12.82
N GLN A 10 -26.75 -22.29 13.44
CA GLN A 10 -27.50 -22.74 14.62
C GLN A 10 -27.29 -21.80 15.82
N ILE A 11 -26.06 -21.25 15.97
CA ILE A 11 -25.79 -20.27 17.01
C ILE A 11 -26.58 -18.98 16.74
N ALA A 12 -26.52 -18.43 15.53
CA ALA A 12 -27.24 -17.22 15.16
C ALA A 12 -28.75 -17.37 15.29
N GLU A 13 -29.30 -18.53 14.86
CA GLU A 13 -30.72 -18.87 14.95
C GLU A 13 -31.21 -18.93 16.42
N SER A 14 -30.41 -19.57 17.29
CA SER A 14 -30.76 -19.70 18.72
C SER A 14 -30.76 -18.35 19.47
N ILE A 15 -30.00 -17.37 18.99
CA ILE A 15 -30.00 -16.01 19.57
C ILE A 15 -31.19 -15.20 19.06
N GLY A 16 -31.51 -15.31 17.77
CA GLY A 16 -32.72 -14.71 17.22
C GLY A 16 -32.73 -14.56 15.70
N PRO A 17 -33.94 -14.49 15.10
CA PRO A 17 -34.11 -14.48 13.64
C PRO A 17 -33.51 -13.23 12.95
N ARG A 18 -33.39 -12.13 13.68
CA ARG A 18 -32.76 -10.91 13.15
C ARG A 18 -31.25 -11.10 12.99
N LEU A 19 -30.60 -11.71 13.98
CA LEU A 19 -29.17 -11.99 13.90
C LEU A 19 -28.87 -12.98 12.78
N LEU A 20 -29.67 -14.06 12.66
CA LEU A 20 -29.52 -15.02 11.58
C LEU A 20 -29.62 -14.39 10.20
N LYS A 21 -30.54 -13.45 10.02
CA LYS A 21 -30.72 -12.72 8.75
C LYS A 21 -29.52 -11.84 8.39
N ASP A 22 -28.90 -11.23 9.40
CA ASP A 22 -27.79 -10.27 9.20
C ASP A 22 -26.41 -10.96 9.27
N ALA A 23 -26.34 -12.24 9.68
CA ALA A 23 -25.09 -12.99 9.84
C ALA A 23 -24.44 -13.33 8.49
N ILE A 24 -23.13 -13.10 8.40
CA ILE A 24 -22.30 -13.33 7.21
C ILE A 24 -21.35 -14.51 7.43
N CYS A 25 -20.62 -14.53 8.53
CA CYS A 25 -19.67 -15.58 8.88
C CYS A 25 -19.49 -15.67 10.40
N VAL A 26 -18.63 -16.56 10.86
CA VAL A 26 -18.16 -16.61 12.25
C VAL A 26 -16.68 -16.28 12.32
N GLU A 27 -16.28 -15.64 13.40
CA GLU A 27 -14.88 -15.45 13.75
C GLU A 27 -14.53 -16.33 14.95
N ILE A 28 -13.46 -17.10 14.80
CA ILE A 28 -12.93 -18.05 15.78
C ILE A 28 -11.41 -17.82 15.84
N ASP A 29 -10.87 -17.47 17.01
CA ASP A 29 -9.43 -17.21 17.21
C ASP A 29 -8.84 -16.25 16.16
N ASN A 30 -9.53 -15.14 15.91
CA ASN A 30 -9.19 -14.12 14.91
C ASN A 30 -9.13 -14.64 13.45
N LYS A 31 -9.82 -15.77 13.17
CA LYS A 31 -9.97 -16.29 11.80
C LYS A 31 -11.44 -16.36 11.42
N PHE A 32 -11.73 -15.87 10.22
CA PHE A 32 -13.09 -15.94 9.68
C PHE A 32 -13.36 -17.32 9.07
N GLN A 33 -14.55 -17.87 9.35
CA GLN A 33 -15.05 -19.15 8.84
C GLN A 33 -16.48 -19.00 8.34
N ASP A 34 -16.90 -19.84 7.40
CA ASP A 34 -18.27 -19.86 6.93
C ASP A 34 -19.27 -20.08 8.06
N LEU A 35 -20.50 -19.57 7.93
CA LEU A 35 -21.57 -19.87 8.89
C LEU A 35 -21.89 -21.37 8.99
N SER A 36 -21.57 -22.17 7.96
CA SER A 36 -21.73 -23.61 7.92
C SER A 36 -20.62 -24.38 8.62
N PHE A 37 -19.55 -23.73 9.04
CA PHE A 37 -18.42 -24.37 9.72
C PHE A 37 -18.87 -25.03 11.02
N GLU A 38 -18.49 -26.30 11.21
CA GLU A 38 -18.83 -27.09 12.40
C GLU A 38 -17.84 -26.81 13.54
N ILE A 39 -18.36 -26.33 14.66
CA ILE A 39 -17.63 -26.00 15.87
C ILE A 39 -17.80 -27.14 16.86
N SER A 40 -16.74 -27.87 17.12
CA SER A 40 -16.76 -29.09 17.97
C SER A 40 -16.15 -28.86 19.35
N GLU A 41 -15.49 -27.71 19.59
CA GLU A 41 -14.77 -27.42 20.82
C GLU A 41 -15.38 -26.25 21.59
N ASN A 42 -15.05 -26.14 22.88
CA ASN A 42 -15.40 -24.98 23.69
C ASN A 42 -14.50 -23.79 23.34
N ILE A 43 -15.00 -22.93 22.48
CA ILE A 43 -14.25 -21.79 21.94
C ILE A 43 -15.12 -20.54 21.93
N ASN A 44 -14.48 -19.36 21.96
CA ASN A 44 -15.19 -18.10 21.77
C ASN A 44 -15.50 -17.88 20.28
N VAL A 45 -16.78 -17.58 20.01
CA VAL A 45 -17.27 -17.35 18.65
C VAL A 45 -17.92 -15.98 18.58
N ARG A 46 -17.50 -15.16 17.63
CA ARG A 46 -18.17 -13.91 17.25
C ARG A 46 -18.97 -14.14 15.97
N ILE A 47 -20.24 -13.78 15.96
CA ILE A 47 -21.03 -13.75 14.72
C ILE A 47 -20.75 -12.41 14.04
N VAL A 48 -20.20 -12.47 12.85
CA VAL A 48 -19.92 -11.31 11.99
C VAL A 48 -21.16 -11.02 11.15
N THR A 49 -21.60 -9.78 11.16
CA THR A 49 -22.86 -9.36 10.52
C THR A 49 -22.62 -8.33 9.41
N THR A 50 -23.65 -7.98 8.65
CA THR A 50 -23.63 -6.94 7.62
C THR A 50 -23.23 -5.55 8.15
N LYS A 51 -23.14 -5.34 9.47
CA LYS A 51 -22.75 -4.09 10.11
C LYS A 51 -21.26 -4.03 10.46
N ASP A 52 -20.60 -5.17 10.42
CA ASP A 52 -19.17 -5.26 10.70
C ASP A 52 -18.37 -4.89 9.43
N LEU A 53 -17.32 -4.08 9.58
CA LEU A 53 -16.46 -3.69 8.46
C LEU A 53 -15.78 -4.89 7.80
N ASP A 54 -15.38 -5.87 8.62
CA ASP A 54 -14.77 -7.12 8.15
C ASP A 54 -15.66 -7.88 7.15
N ALA A 55 -16.99 -7.79 7.32
CA ALA A 55 -17.94 -8.45 6.43
C ALA A 55 -17.91 -7.93 4.99
N LEU A 56 -17.47 -6.66 4.77
CA LEU A 56 -17.31 -6.10 3.41
C LEU A 56 -16.24 -6.84 2.60
N HIS A 57 -15.15 -7.26 3.25
CA HIS A 57 -14.12 -8.05 2.58
C HIS A 57 -14.70 -9.38 2.05
N ILE A 58 -15.51 -10.08 2.87
CA ILE A 58 -16.15 -11.35 2.51
C ILE A 58 -17.21 -11.14 1.41
N LEU A 59 -17.98 -10.04 1.49
CA LEU A 59 -18.95 -9.66 0.46
C LEU A 59 -18.27 -9.46 -0.89
N ARG A 60 -17.18 -8.69 -0.91
CA ARG A 60 -16.40 -8.36 -2.11
C ARG A 60 -15.73 -9.58 -2.70
N HIS A 61 -15.14 -10.43 -1.86
CA HIS A 61 -14.57 -11.70 -2.30
C HIS A 61 -15.64 -12.62 -2.94
N SER A 62 -16.80 -12.73 -2.32
CA SER A 62 -17.93 -13.49 -2.90
C SER A 62 -18.46 -12.87 -4.21
N SER A 63 -18.39 -11.54 -4.32
CA SER A 63 -18.74 -10.83 -5.57
C SER A 63 -17.75 -11.14 -6.70
N ALA A 64 -16.47 -11.33 -6.39
CA ALA A 64 -15.47 -11.77 -7.37
C ALA A 64 -15.80 -13.18 -7.90
N HIS A 65 -16.26 -14.09 -7.06
CA HIS A 65 -16.68 -15.42 -7.50
C HIS A 65 -17.90 -15.40 -8.42
N ILE A 66 -18.94 -14.60 -8.13
CA ILE A 66 -20.08 -14.50 -9.06
C ILE A 66 -19.74 -13.75 -10.34
N LEU A 67 -18.72 -12.88 -10.33
CA LEU A 67 -18.14 -12.30 -11.55
C LEU A 67 -17.51 -13.39 -12.41
N ALA A 68 -16.67 -14.26 -11.82
CA ALA A 68 -16.06 -15.37 -12.54
C ALA A 68 -17.10 -16.32 -13.12
N GLN A 69 -18.13 -16.69 -12.35
CA GLN A 69 -19.25 -17.50 -12.83
C GLN A 69 -19.99 -16.81 -13.98
N ALA A 70 -20.28 -15.51 -13.88
CA ALA A 70 -20.97 -14.76 -14.93
C ALA A 70 -20.16 -14.69 -16.22
N VAL A 71 -18.86 -14.45 -16.11
CA VAL A 71 -17.96 -14.45 -17.27
C VAL A 71 -17.93 -15.82 -17.94
N LEU A 72 -17.80 -16.92 -17.20
CA LEU A 72 -17.79 -18.27 -17.80
C LEU A 72 -19.14 -18.67 -18.41
N ASN A 73 -20.26 -18.16 -17.88
CA ASN A 73 -21.58 -18.38 -18.49
C ASN A 73 -21.71 -17.71 -19.86
N LEU A 74 -21.12 -16.52 -20.02
CA LEU A 74 -21.16 -15.74 -21.26
C LEU A 74 -20.01 -16.09 -22.21
N TYR A 75 -18.83 -16.42 -21.66
CA TYR A 75 -17.60 -16.73 -22.37
C TYR A 75 -17.02 -18.09 -21.92
N PRO A 76 -17.61 -19.22 -22.34
CA PRO A 76 -17.23 -20.54 -21.81
C PRO A 76 -15.77 -20.95 -22.04
N ASN A 77 -15.09 -20.33 -23.00
CA ASN A 77 -13.68 -20.61 -23.31
C ASN A 77 -12.70 -19.69 -22.54
N ALA A 78 -13.21 -18.72 -21.77
CA ALA A 78 -12.36 -17.84 -20.97
C ALA A 78 -11.59 -18.65 -19.91
N GLN A 79 -10.30 -18.33 -19.76
CA GLN A 79 -9.49 -18.82 -18.64
C GLN A 79 -9.61 -17.83 -17.50
N PHE A 80 -9.75 -18.30 -16.28
CA PHE A 80 -9.83 -17.43 -15.12
C PHE A 80 -8.66 -17.66 -14.15
N GLY A 81 -8.09 -16.56 -13.66
CA GLY A 81 -6.93 -16.54 -12.78
C GLY A 81 -7.35 -16.43 -11.31
N VAL A 82 -7.11 -15.27 -10.71
CA VAL A 82 -7.38 -14.96 -9.30
C VAL A 82 -8.32 -13.78 -9.16
N GLY A 83 -9.09 -13.75 -8.06
CA GLY A 83 -10.12 -12.75 -7.80
C GLY A 83 -10.19 -12.31 -6.34
N PRO A 84 -9.19 -11.57 -5.82
CA PRO A 84 -9.22 -11.09 -4.45
C PRO A 84 -10.19 -9.91 -4.27
N SER A 85 -10.61 -9.72 -3.04
CA SER A 85 -11.18 -8.45 -2.59
C SER A 85 -10.07 -7.41 -2.41
N ILE A 86 -10.41 -6.16 -2.61
CA ILE A 86 -9.58 -4.98 -2.36
C ILE A 86 -10.33 -4.00 -1.46
N GLU A 87 -9.67 -2.98 -0.94
CA GLU A 87 -10.20 -2.05 0.06
C GLU A 87 -11.63 -1.56 -0.24
N ASN A 88 -11.92 -1.12 -1.47
CA ASN A 88 -13.24 -0.60 -1.85
C ASN A 88 -13.91 -1.38 -2.98
N GLY A 89 -13.51 -2.63 -3.22
CA GLY A 89 -14.04 -3.40 -4.31
C GLY A 89 -13.47 -4.81 -4.40
N PHE A 90 -13.47 -5.31 -5.60
CA PHE A 90 -12.91 -6.61 -5.98
C PHE A 90 -12.46 -6.55 -7.43
N TYR A 91 -11.66 -7.51 -7.85
CA TYR A 91 -11.39 -7.75 -9.26
C TYR A 91 -11.33 -9.24 -9.53
N TYR A 92 -11.30 -9.58 -10.82
CA TYR A 92 -10.97 -10.93 -11.29
C TYR A 92 -10.20 -10.86 -12.60
N ASP A 93 -9.19 -11.71 -12.74
CA ASP A 93 -8.30 -11.77 -13.91
C ASP A 93 -8.74 -12.86 -14.87
N PHE A 94 -8.87 -12.50 -16.15
CA PHE A 94 -9.30 -13.41 -17.21
C PHE A 94 -8.38 -13.36 -18.42
N LEU A 95 -8.24 -14.51 -19.08
CA LEU A 95 -7.69 -14.60 -20.43
C LEU A 95 -8.82 -14.95 -21.38
N PHE A 96 -9.20 -13.99 -22.21
CA PHE A 96 -10.22 -14.15 -23.23
C PHE A 96 -9.60 -14.52 -24.58
N GLU A 97 -10.30 -15.28 -25.42
CA GLU A 97 -9.91 -15.51 -26.82
C GLU A 97 -9.90 -14.20 -27.61
N THR A 98 -10.88 -13.36 -27.37
CA THR A 98 -10.98 -12.00 -27.90
C THR A 98 -11.16 -11.03 -26.74
N PRO A 99 -10.30 -10.01 -26.60
CA PRO A 99 -10.40 -9.06 -25.51
C PRO A 99 -11.78 -8.37 -25.46
N ILE A 100 -12.36 -8.32 -24.27
CA ILE A 100 -13.63 -7.63 -24.04
C ILE A 100 -13.42 -6.10 -23.92
N LYS A 101 -14.48 -5.36 -24.23
CA LYS A 101 -14.54 -3.90 -24.13
C LYS A 101 -15.39 -3.48 -22.93
N GLU A 102 -15.23 -2.25 -22.47
CA GLU A 102 -15.99 -1.72 -21.32
C GLU A 102 -17.50 -1.77 -21.48
N ASN A 103 -18.02 -1.62 -22.71
CA ASN A 103 -19.46 -1.71 -22.99
C ASN A 103 -20.04 -3.13 -22.75
N GLU A 104 -19.21 -4.17 -22.71
CA GLU A 104 -19.63 -5.55 -22.41
C GLU A 104 -19.80 -5.79 -20.91
N LEU A 105 -19.29 -4.90 -20.06
CA LEU A 105 -19.45 -4.98 -18.59
C LEU A 105 -20.93 -4.96 -18.17
N GLU A 106 -21.79 -4.27 -18.90
CA GLU A 106 -23.23 -4.23 -18.59
C GLU A 106 -23.90 -5.61 -18.74
N GLU A 107 -23.47 -6.39 -19.73
CA GLU A 107 -24.00 -7.73 -19.96
C GLU A 107 -23.52 -8.69 -18.88
N ILE A 108 -22.25 -8.63 -18.52
CA ILE A 108 -21.65 -9.40 -17.40
C ILE A 108 -22.37 -9.04 -16.09
N GLU A 109 -22.60 -7.76 -15.82
CA GLU A 109 -23.31 -7.31 -14.61
C GLU A 109 -24.77 -7.78 -14.58
N LYS A 110 -25.46 -7.86 -15.71
CA LYS A 110 -26.81 -8.44 -15.81
C LYS A 110 -26.80 -9.93 -15.44
N GLU A 111 -25.80 -10.66 -15.92
CA GLU A 111 -25.66 -12.07 -15.59
C GLU A 111 -25.29 -12.27 -14.10
N MET A 112 -24.40 -11.47 -13.53
CA MET A 112 -24.15 -11.45 -12.09
C MET A 112 -25.43 -11.20 -11.28
N LYS A 113 -26.28 -10.27 -11.70
CA LYS A 113 -27.58 -10.00 -11.06
C LYS A 113 -28.53 -11.20 -11.16
N ARG A 114 -28.50 -11.97 -12.26
CA ARG A 114 -29.25 -13.21 -12.41
C ARG A 114 -28.77 -14.26 -11.42
N ILE A 115 -27.46 -14.46 -11.29
CA ILE A 115 -26.81 -15.37 -10.33
C ILE A 115 -27.17 -14.97 -8.89
N ALA A 116 -27.06 -13.68 -8.55
CA ALA A 116 -27.41 -13.19 -7.22
C ALA A 116 -28.88 -13.52 -6.85
N LYS A 117 -29.81 -13.36 -7.78
CA LYS A 117 -31.24 -13.67 -7.57
C LYS A 117 -31.53 -15.16 -7.43
N SER A 118 -30.70 -16.03 -7.95
CA SER A 118 -30.93 -17.49 -7.87
C SER A 118 -30.62 -18.08 -6.50
N SER A 119 -30.09 -17.30 -5.56
CA SER A 119 -29.88 -17.68 -4.15
C SER A 119 -29.04 -18.96 -3.96
N GLN A 120 -27.97 -19.09 -4.73
CA GLN A 120 -27.05 -20.23 -4.68
C GLN A 120 -26.26 -20.20 -3.35
N SER A 121 -26.00 -21.34 -2.76
CA SER A 121 -25.11 -21.47 -1.59
C SER A 121 -23.67 -21.65 -2.03
N PHE A 122 -22.74 -21.09 -1.27
CA PHE A 122 -21.31 -21.37 -1.42
C PHE A 122 -20.96 -22.61 -0.59
N ILE A 123 -20.42 -23.63 -1.23
CA ILE A 123 -20.11 -24.92 -0.59
C ILE A 123 -18.61 -25.14 -0.65
N LYS A 124 -17.98 -25.13 0.52
CA LYS A 124 -16.56 -25.47 0.68
C LYS A 124 -16.35 -26.98 0.59
N THR A 125 -15.31 -27.37 -0.14
CA THR A 125 -14.90 -28.78 -0.24
C THR A 125 -13.37 -28.86 -0.30
N GLU A 126 -12.80 -29.76 0.48
CA GLU A 126 -11.39 -30.10 0.42
C GLU A 126 -11.24 -31.37 -0.43
N ILE A 127 -10.37 -31.27 -1.44
CA ILE A 127 -10.12 -32.33 -2.40
C ILE A 127 -8.62 -32.58 -2.57
N THR A 128 -8.23 -33.71 -3.10
CA THR A 128 -6.83 -33.97 -3.40
C THR A 128 -6.35 -33.17 -4.63
N LYS A 129 -5.05 -32.85 -4.70
CA LYS A 129 -4.47 -32.22 -5.90
C LYS A 129 -4.79 -32.97 -7.20
N LYS A 130 -4.82 -34.31 -7.16
CA LYS A 130 -5.17 -35.15 -8.33
C LYS A 130 -6.61 -34.90 -8.80
N GLU A 131 -7.53 -34.71 -7.89
CA GLU A 131 -8.94 -34.38 -8.19
C GLU A 131 -9.04 -32.95 -8.71
N ALA A 132 -8.34 -31.97 -8.07
CA ALA A 132 -8.30 -30.60 -8.52
C ALA A 132 -7.79 -30.48 -9.97
N VAL A 133 -6.70 -31.16 -10.33
CA VAL A 133 -6.17 -31.21 -11.72
C VAL A 133 -7.21 -31.74 -12.70
N LYS A 134 -8.03 -32.72 -12.32
CA LYS A 134 -9.12 -33.23 -13.20
C LYS A 134 -10.24 -32.21 -13.37
N ILE A 135 -10.63 -31.52 -12.30
CA ILE A 135 -11.67 -30.48 -12.33
C ILE A 135 -11.23 -29.32 -13.22
N PHE A 136 -10.03 -28.80 -12.98
CA PHE A 136 -9.49 -27.62 -13.68
C PHE A 136 -8.70 -27.95 -14.97
N LYS A 137 -8.85 -29.16 -15.54
CA LYS A 137 -8.08 -29.62 -16.71
C LYS A 137 -8.09 -28.67 -17.92
N ASN A 138 -9.15 -27.88 -18.07
CA ASN A 138 -9.32 -26.90 -19.16
C ASN A 138 -8.96 -25.46 -18.73
N GLN A 139 -8.50 -25.25 -17.50
CA GLN A 139 -8.17 -23.94 -16.92
C GLN A 139 -6.66 -23.85 -16.62
N LYS A 140 -5.88 -23.45 -17.60
CA LYS A 140 -4.40 -23.44 -17.50
C LYS A 140 -3.89 -22.63 -16.32
N LEU A 141 -4.47 -21.45 -16.09
CA LEU A 141 -4.07 -20.57 -14.98
C LEU A 141 -4.30 -21.25 -13.63
N LYS A 142 -5.42 -21.98 -13.47
CA LYS A 142 -5.68 -22.74 -12.24
C LYS A 142 -4.75 -23.93 -12.06
N LEU A 143 -4.37 -24.60 -13.14
CA LEU A 143 -3.38 -25.69 -13.08
C LEU A 143 -2.02 -25.19 -12.60
N GLU A 144 -1.57 -24.01 -13.05
CA GLU A 144 -0.33 -23.40 -12.61
C GLU A 144 -0.36 -23.04 -11.10
N LEU A 145 -1.52 -22.57 -10.58
CA LEU A 145 -1.69 -22.32 -9.15
C LEU A 145 -1.60 -23.61 -8.33
N ILE A 146 -2.21 -24.69 -8.81
CA ILE A 146 -2.16 -26.01 -8.16
C ILE A 146 -0.73 -26.55 -8.13
N GLU A 147 0.04 -26.39 -9.23
CA GLU A 147 1.43 -26.85 -9.32
C GLU A 147 2.37 -26.06 -8.39
N SER A 148 2.19 -24.76 -8.32
CA SER A 148 3.01 -23.87 -7.46
C SER A 148 2.68 -23.95 -5.97
N ALA A 149 1.64 -24.68 -5.58
CA ALA A 149 1.17 -24.84 -4.20
C ALA A 149 0.94 -23.51 -3.47
N GLU A 150 0.22 -22.58 -4.13
CA GLU A 150 -0.07 -21.27 -3.58
C GLU A 150 -1.08 -21.32 -2.44
N SER A 151 -0.60 -21.19 -1.21
CA SER A 151 -1.42 -21.32 0.01
C SER A 151 -2.54 -20.28 0.09
N ASP A 152 -2.29 -19.07 -0.39
CA ASP A 152 -3.26 -17.96 -0.36
C ASP A 152 -4.47 -18.22 -1.28
N GLU A 153 -4.30 -19.08 -2.29
CA GLU A 153 -5.38 -19.54 -3.17
C GLU A 153 -6.01 -20.87 -2.70
N GLY A 154 -5.72 -21.32 -1.49
CA GLY A 154 -6.28 -22.56 -0.93
C GLY A 154 -5.57 -23.83 -1.40
N VAL A 155 -4.34 -23.73 -1.91
CA VAL A 155 -3.56 -24.86 -2.41
C VAL A 155 -2.48 -25.25 -1.39
N GLY A 156 -2.71 -26.36 -0.68
CA GLY A 156 -1.70 -27.00 0.18
C GLY A 156 -0.81 -27.99 -0.58
N GLU A 157 0.06 -28.70 0.13
CA GLU A 157 0.95 -29.70 -0.48
C GLU A 157 0.21 -30.89 -1.10
N GLU A 158 -0.83 -31.41 -0.42
CA GLU A 158 -1.61 -32.57 -0.84
C GLU A 158 -3.08 -32.29 -1.05
N ILE A 159 -3.64 -31.31 -0.32
CA ILE A 159 -5.07 -30.97 -0.27
C ILE A 159 -5.27 -29.57 -0.85
N VAL A 160 -6.39 -29.42 -1.57
CA VAL A 160 -6.81 -28.18 -2.21
C VAL A 160 -8.20 -27.82 -1.70
N SER A 161 -8.38 -26.58 -1.25
CA SER A 161 -9.67 -26.02 -0.88
C SER A 161 -10.35 -25.42 -2.11
N THR A 162 -11.63 -25.77 -2.30
CA THR A 162 -12.46 -25.26 -3.39
C THR A 162 -13.81 -24.79 -2.86
N TYR A 163 -14.40 -23.83 -3.57
CA TYR A 163 -15.80 -23.44 -3.36
C TYR A 163 -16.61 -23.63 -4.62
N ALA A 164 -17.80 -24.18 -4.44
CA ALA A 164 -18.74 -24.42 -5.52
C ALA A 164 -20.05 -23.65 -5.29
N ASN A 165 -20.62 -23.11 -6.38
CA ASN A 165 -21.97 -22.55 -6.43
C ASN A 165 -22.60 -22.85 -7.79
N ASP A 166 -23.69 -23.65 -7.81
CA ASP A 166 -24.48 -24.04 -8.99
C ASP A 166 -23.64 -24.41 -10.24
N GLY A 167 -22.69 -25.33 -10.04
CA GLY A 167 -21.86 -25.86 -11.14
C GLY A 167 -20.60 -25.03 -11.46
N PHE A 168 -20.43 -23.82 -10.92
CA PHE A 168 -19.17 -23.12 -10.93
C PHE A 168 -18.31 -23.57 -9.74
N ILE A 169 -17.03 -23.86 -9.98
CA ILE A 169 -16.07 -24.28 -8.95
C ILE A 169 -14.81 -23.43 -9.10
N ASP A 170 -14.29 -22.95 -7.96
CA ASP A 170 -13.04 -22.20 -7.90
C ASP A 170 -12.11 -22.68 -6.79
N LEU A 171 -10.79 -22.46 -6.96
CA LEU A 171 -9.80 -22.59 -5.89
C LEU A 171 -9.97 -21.42 -4.92
N CYS A 172 -10.16 -21.70 -3.63
CA CYS A 172 -10.38 -20.64 -2.66
C CYS A 172 -10.29 -21.15 -1.23
N MET A 173 -9.76 -20.32 -0.33
CA MET A 173 -9.76 -20.58 1.11
C MET A 173 -11.08 -20.17 1.79
N GLY A 174 -11.78 -19.21 1.23
CA GLY A 174 -12.96 -18.59 1.85
C GLY A 174 -12.59 -17.59 2.98
N PRO A 175 -13.54 -17.24 3.85
CA PRO A 175 -14.95 -17.62 3.78
C PRO A 175 -15.76 -16.85 2.73
N HIS A 176 -16.97 -17.31 2.48
CA HIS A 176 -17.93 -16.65 1.62
C HIS A 176 -19.20 -16.23 2.36
N VAL A 177 -19.99 -15.35 1.74
CA VAL A 177 -21.35 -15.04 2.21
C VAL A 177 -22.22 -16.30 2.16
N PRO A 178 -23.26 -16.42 3.01
CA PRO A 178 -24.10 -17.62 3.08
C PRO A 178 -24.78 -18.01 1.78
N SER A 179 -25.11 -17.02 0.95
CA SER A 179 -25.80 -17.23 -0.33
C SER A 179 -25.54 -16.05 -1.25
N THR A 180 -25.57 -16.30 -2.57
CA THR A 180 -25.47 -15.25 -3.59
C THR A 180 -26.56 -14.18 -3.46
N SER A 181 -27.69 -14.48 -2.80
CA SER A 181 -28.77 -13.52 -2.54
C SER A 181 -28.37 -12.34 -1.61
N VAL A 182 -27.25 -12.45 -0.91
CA VAL A 182 -26.67 -11.34 -0.13
C VAL A 182 -26.04 -10.28 -1.05
N LEU A 183 -25.57 -10.70 -2.24
CA LEU A 183 -24.86 -9.87 -3.21
C LEU A 183 -25.87 -9.06 -4.06
N LYS A 184 -26.43 -7.99 -3.48
CA LYS A 184 -27.51 -7.21 -4.12
C LYS A 184 -27.03 -5.92 -4.77
N TYR A 185 -26.06 -5.27 -4.16
CA TYR A 185 -25.65 -3.91 -4.50
C TYR A 185 -24.18 -3.91 -4.93
N PHE A 186 -23.95 -4.13 -6.21
CA PHE A 186 -22.63 -4.13 -6.83
C PHE A 186 -22.66 -3.42 -8.17
N LYS A 187 -21.49 -3.00 -8.63
CA LYS A 187 -21.25 -2.37 -9.92
C LYS A 187 -19.91 -2.82 -10.47
N LEU A 188 -19.87 -3.20 -11.75
CA LEU A 188 -18.60 -3.34 -12.47
C LEU A 188 -18.14 -1.97 -12.94
N THR A 189 -16.86 -1.66 -12.76
CA THR A 189 -16.37 -0.28 -12.92
C THR A 189 -15.47 -0.09 -14.13
N LYS A 190 -14.53 -1.02 -14.40
CA LYS A 190 -13.60 -0.91 -15.53
C LYS A 190 -12.98 -2.24 -15.92
N VAL A 191 -12.37 -2.26 -17.11
CA VAL A 191 -11.46 -3.32 -17.58
C VAL A 191 -10.06 -2.72 -17.74
N SER A 192 -9.03 -3.43 -17.32
CA SER A 192 -7.62 -3.05 -17.57
C SER A 192 -6.80 -4.26 -17.96
N GLY A 193 -5.64 -4.03 -18.59
CA GLY A 193 -4.61 -5.05 -18.76
C GLY A 193 -3.93 -5.38 -17.43
N ALA A 194 -3.56 -6.63 -17.24
CA ALA A 194 -2.73 -7.09 -16.14
C ALA A 194 -1.82 -8.22 -16.64
N TYR A 195 -0.62 -8.36 -16.08
CA TYR A 195 0.23 -9.49 -16.38
C TYR A 195 0.02 -10.60 -15.35
N TRP A 196 -0.02 -11.84 -15.79
CA TRP A 196 -0.15 -12.98 -14.89
C TRP A 196 0.96 -12.96 -13.84
N ARG A 197 0.59 -13.05 -12.56
CA ARG A 197 1.49 -12.93 -11.40
C ARG A 197 2.31 -11.63 -11.35
N GLY A 198 1.86 -10.58 -12.02
CA GLY A 198 2.55 -9.29 -12.04
C GLY A 198 3.87 -9.27 -12.81
N ASP A 199 4.19 -10.30 -13.56
CA ASP A 199 5.41 -10.43 -14.34
C ASP A 199 5.14 -10.11 -15.83
N GLU A 200 5.80 -9.08 -16.36
CA GLU A 200 5.64 -8.60 -17.73
C GLU A 200 6.07 -9.65 -18.79
N SER A 201 6.83 -10.67 -18.40
CA SER A 201 7.19 -11.78 -19.27
C SER A 201 6.08 -12.82 -19.45
N ASN A 202 5.08 -12.81 -18.57
CA ASN A 202 3.94 -13.71 -18.61
C ASN A 202 2.81 -13.21 -19.52
N VAL A 203 1.81 -14.08 -19.73
CA VAL A 203 0.64 -13.76 -20.54
C VAL A 203 -0.11 -12.55 -20.00
N GLN A 204 -0.52 -11.65 -20.91
CA GLN A 204 -1.35 -10.51 -20.58
C GLN A 204 -2.80 -10.93 -20.43
N LEU A 205 -3.38 -10.60 -19.28
CA LEU A 205 -4.76 -10.86 -18.90
C LEU A 205 -5.58 -9.56 -18.97
N GLN A 206 -6.89 -9.72 -18.96
CA GLN A 206 -7.81 -8.62 -18.68
C GLN A 206 -8.34 -8.73 -17.26
N ARG A 207 -8.19 -7.66 -16.50
CA ARG A 207 -8.67 -7.52 -15.13
C ARG A 207 -9.97 -6.73 -15.12
N ILE A 208 -11.05 -7.36 -14.67
CA ILE A 208 -12.35 -6.71 -14.50
C ILE A 208 -12.50 -6.28 -13.05
N TYR A 209 -12.73 -4.99 -12.83
CA TYR A 209 -12.94 -4.42 -11.51
C TYR A 209 -14.42 -4.23 -11.21
N GLY A 210 -14.77 -4.37 -9.94
CA GLY A 210 -16.08 -4.07 -9.44
C GLY A 210 -16.06 -3.62 -7.98
N THR A 211 -17.19 -3.12 -7.50
CA THR A 211 -17.42 -2.79 -6.10
C THR A 211 -18.70 -3.44 -5.60
N SER A 212 -18.78 -3.74 -4.30
CA SER A 212 -19.94 -4.36 -3.69
C SER A 212 -20.17 -3.86 -2.25
N TRP A 213 -21.44 -3.64 -1.90
CA TRP A 213 -21.88 -3.00 -0.67
C TRP A 213 -23.12 -3.70 -0.10
N PHE A 214 -23.36 -3.59 1.21
CA PHE A 214 -24.54 -4.18 1.85
C PHE A 214 -25.81 -3.36 1.64
N SER A 215 -25.70 -2.06 1.36
CA SER A 215 -26.83 -1.19 1.08
C SER A 215 -26.73 -0.50 -0.29
N LYS A 216 -27.86 -0.05 -0.81
CA LYS A 216 -27.93 0.71 -2.06
C LYS A 216 -27.34 2.09 -1.85
N GLU A 217 -27.58 2.65 -0.71
CA GLU A 217 -27.12 3.98 -0.29
C GLU A 217 -25.59 4.05 -0.26
N ASP A 218 -24.92 3.04 0.33
CA ASP A 218 -23.45 2.96 0.37
C ASP A 218 -22.85 2.82 -1.05
N LEU A 219 -23.47 2.00 -1.91
CA LEU A 219 -23.04 1.89 -3.30
C LEU A 219 -23.19 3.22 -4.04
N GLU A 220 -24.34 3.89 -3.93
CA GLU A 220 -24.59 5.18 -4.59
C GLU A 220 -23.62 6.25 -4.07
N GLN A 221 -23.38 6.32 -2.77
CA GLN A 221 -22.42 7.24 -2.18
C GLN A 221 -20.99 6.98 -2.71
N TYR A 222 -20.59 5.73 -2.78
CA TYR A 222 -19.28 5.35 -3.33
C TYR A 222 -19.15 5.76 -4.81
N LEU A 223 -20.18 5.52 -5.64
CA LEU A 223 -20.15 5.91 -7.06
C LEU A 223 -20.08 7.43 -7.24
N ILE A 224 -20.82 8.19 -6.45
CA ILE A 224 -20.71 9.66 -6.42
C ILE A 224 -19.31 10.10 -6.04
N GLN A 225 -18.72 9.47 -5.01
CA GLN A 225 -17.35 9.75 -4.58
C GLN A 225 -16.34 9.47 -5.71
N GLN A 226 -16.50 8.37 -6.46
CA GLN A 226 -15.63 8.05 -7.60
C GLN A 226 -15.77 9.06 -8.74
N GLU A 227 -16.99 9.47 -9.07
CA GLU A 227 -17.23 10.51 -10.08
C GLU A 227 -16.59 11.86 -9.68
N GLU A 228 -16.73 12.25 -8.42
CA GLU A 228 -16.07 13.44 -7.89
C GLU A 228 -14.53 13.29 -7.87
N ALA A 229 -14.02 12.07 -7.62
CA ALA A 229 -12.59 11.78 -7.70
C ALA A 229 -12.03 11.98 -9.12
N GLU A 230 -12.76 11.50 -10.14
CA GLU A 230 -12.38 11.68 -11.55
C GLU A 230 -12.39 13.16 -11.97
N LYS A 231 -13.39 13.94 -11.52
CA LYS A 231 -13.44 15.39 -11.78
C LYS A 231 -12.26 16.13 -11.17
N ARG A 232 -11.71 15.63 -10.05
CA ARG A 232 -10.59 16.22 -9.30
C ARG A 232 -9.24 15.54 -9.56
N ASP A 233 -9.18 14.65 -10.55
CA ASP A 233 -7.91 14.02 -10.92
C ASP A 233 -6.90 15.10 -11.35
N HIS A 234 -5.74 15.12 -10.69
CA HIS A 234 -4.70 16.12 -10.94
C HIS A 234 -4.20 16.10 -12.39
N ARG A 235 -4.24 14.94 -13.07
CA ARG A 235 -3.85 14.83 -14.49
C ARG A 235 -4.83 15.57 -15.40
N LYS A 236 -6.12 15.47 -15.10
CA LYS A 236 -7.18 16.18 -15.80
C LYS A 236 -7.10 17.69 -15.52
N LEU A 237 -7.08 18.06 -14.24
CA LEU A 237 -6.99 19.45 -13.82
C LEU A 237 -5.68 20.12 -14.28
N GLY A 238 -4.56 19.42 -14.22
CA GLY A 238 -3.27 19.91 -14.69
C GLY A 238 -3.27 20.25 -16.18
N ASN A 239 -3.96 19.44 -16.97
CA ASN A 239 -4.15 19.68 -18.41
C ASN A 239 -5.11 20.84 -18.68
N GLU A 240 -6.28 20.84 -18.03
CA GLU A 240 -7.31 21.89 -18.19
C GLU A 240 -6.81 23.28 -17.74
N LEU A 241 -6.05 23.34 -16.67
CA LEU A 241 -5.46 24.55 -16.11
C LEU A 241 -4.11 24.95 -16.74
N ASP A 242 -3.58 24.13 -17.64
CA ASP A 242 -2.30 24.35 -18.30
C ASP A 242 -1.09 24.41 -17.35
N LEU A 243 -1.04 23.44 -16.39
CA LEU A 243 -0.03 23.43 -15.34
C LEU A 243 1.20 22.62 -15.72
N PHE A 244 1.03 21.44 -16.31
CA PHE A 244 2.13 20.53 -16.70
C PHE A 244 1.72 19.68 -17.90
N THR A 245 2.72 19.02 -18.49
CA THR A 245 2.53 18.10 -19.63
C THR A 245 3.56 17.00 -19.59
N SER A 246 3.33 15.93 -20.34
CA SER A 246 4.27 14.85 -20.62
C SER A 246 4.30 14.58 -22.12
N SER A 247 5.38 13.95 -22.63
CA SER A 247 5.49 13.52 -24.03
C SER A 247 6.25 12.19 -24.11
N GLU A 248 6.16 11.53 -25.26
CA GLU A 248 6.92 10.29 -25.51
C GLU A 248 8.43 10.53 -25.48
N GLU A 249 8.89 11.67 -25.98
CA GLU A 249 10.32 12.04 -26.02
C GLU A 249 10.88 12.26 -24.61
N LEU A 250 10.03 12.71 -23.68
CA LEU A 250 10.44 12.89 -22.28
C LEU A 250 10.55 11.56 -21.52
N GLY A 251 9.79 10.56 -21.98
CA GLY A 251 9.65 9.26 -21.33
C GLY A 251 8.66 9.22 -20.17
N SER A 252 8.12 8.04 -19.93
CA SER A 252 7.08 7.81 -18.90
C SER A 252 7.58 8.15 -17.49
N GLY A 253 6.71 8.78 -16.68
CA GLY A 253 7.02 9.13 -15.29
C GLY A 253 7.83 10.41 -15.13
N ASN A 254 7.95 11.20 -16.19
CA ASN A 254 8.56 12.53 -16.16
C ASN A 254 7.54 13.57 -16.66
N PHE A 255 7.61 14.80 -16.14
CA PHE A 255 6.70 15.87 -16.48
C PHE A 255 7.43 17.18 -16.70
N LEU A 256 6.89 17.99 -17.61
CA LEU A 256 7.33 19.38 -17.86
C LEU A 256 6.33 20.31 -17.17
N TRP A 257 6.83 21.13 -16.28
CA TRP A 257 6.05 22.20 -15.67
C TRP A 257 5.92 23.37 -16.64
N LYS A 258 4.68 23.73 -16.96
CA LYS A 258 4.37 24.88 -17.82
C LYS A 258 4.41 26.17 -16.98
N PRO A 259 4.43 27.36 -17.58
CA PRO A 259 4.64 28.61 -16.83
C PRO A 259 3.71 28.78 -15.62
N LYS A 260 2.42 28.47 -15.74
CA LYS A 260 1.47 28.57 -14.62
C LYS A 260 1.79 27.54 -13.51
N GLY A 261 2.10 26.31 -13.89
CA GLY A 261 2.49 25.27 -12.95
C GLY A 261 3.80 25.56 -12.26
N ALA A 262 4.80 26.11 -13.00
CA ALA A 262 6.07 26.53 -12.44
C ALA A 262 5.91 27.64 -11.38
N VAL A 263 5.01 28.61 -11.61
CA VAL A 263 4.69 29.64 -10.62
C VAL A 263 4.02 29.04 -9.38
N LEU A 264 3.04 28.14 -9.58
CA LEU A 264 2.37 27.46 -8.45
C LEU A 264 3.40 26.68 -7.60
N ARG A 265 4.28 25.94 -8.27
CA ARG A 265 5.35 25.19 -7.61
C ARG A 265 6.30 26.12 -6.84
N ASP A 266 6.75 27.23 -7.43
CA ASP A 266 7.63 28.22 -6.78
C ASP A 266 6.98 28.81 -5.52
N VAL A 267 5.68 29.09 -5.54
CA VAL A 267 4.94 29.56 -4.35
C VAL A 267 4.94 28.52 -3.24
N ILE A 268 4.68 27.25 -3.56
CA ILE A 268 4.70 26.13 -2.59
C ILE A 268 6.10 25.96 -2.02
N GLU A 269 7.13 25.88 -2.88
CA GLU A 269 8.52 25.71 -2.47
C GLU A 269 9.01 26.88 -1.61
N THR A 270 8.68 28.12 -1.99
CA THR A 270 9.06 29.31 -1.25
C THR A 270 8.43 29.34 0.14
N TYR A 271 7.15 29.02 0.24
CA TYR A 271 6.46 28.94 1.53
C TYR A 271 7.08 27.86 2.42
N SER A 272 7.25 26.65 1.92
CA SER A 272 7.86 25.55 2.64
C SER A 272 9.30 25.87 3.08
N LYS A 273 10.13 26.42 2.18
CA LYS A 273 11.49 26.83 2.50
C LYS A 273 11.52 27.84 3.66
N ASN A 274 10.69 28.86 3.61
CA ASN A 274 10.64 29.88 4.67
C ASN A 274 10.20 29.28 6.01
N ALA A 275 9.22 28.38 5.99
CA ALA A 275 8.78 27.65 7.18
C ALA A 275 9.91 26.82 7.79
N HIS A 276 10.72 26.13 6.97
CA HIS A 276 11.88 25.38 7.43
C HIS A 276 12.94 26.28 8.07
N LEU A 277 13.32 27.38 7.40
CA LEU A 277 14.30 28.32 7.94
C LEU A 277 13.86 28.91 9.28
N GLN A 278 12.57 29.24 9.43
CA GLN A 278 11.99 29.73 10.69
C GLN A 278 12.01 28.69 11.81
N ASN A 279 12.01 27.39 11.46
CA ASN A 279 12.10 26.28 12.41
C ASN A 279 13.55 25.77 12.61
N GLY A 280 14.55 26.57 12.24
CA GLY A 280 15.97 26.32 12.54
C GLY A 280 16.64 25.30 11.61
N TYR A 281 16.11 25.09 10.40
CA TYR A 281 16.78 24.30 9.39
C TYR A 281 17.82 25.13 8.61
N SER A 282 18.93 24.51 8.29
CA SER A 282 19.97 25.07 7.40
C SER A 282 19.76 24.55 5.98
N LEU A 283 19.72 25.47 5.01
CA LEU A 283 19.57 25.12 3.62
C LEU A 283 20.87 24.53 3.07
N VAL A 284 20.78 23.37 2.43
CA VAL A 284 21.87 22.74 1.69
C VAL A 284 21.45 22.50 0.24
N ASN A 285 22.40 22.16 -0.62
CA ASN A 285 22.14 21.80 -2.02
C ASN A 285 23.14 20.73 -2.44
N THR A 286 22.66 19.62 -2.95
CA THR A 286 23.48 18.44 -3.26
C THR A 286 23.44 18.08 -4.75
N PRO A 287 24.54 17.51 -5.31
CA PRO A 287 24.58 17.11 -6.71
C PRO A 287 23.62 15.97 -7.02
N HIS A 288 23.29 15.80 -8.32
CA HIS A 288 22.35 14.78 -8.79
C HIS A 288 22.99 13.40 -8.98
N ILE A 289 24.32 13.34 -9.04
CA ILE A 289 25.09 12.11 -9.24
C ILE A 289 26.13 11.93 -8.13
N GLY A 290 26.41 10.67 -7.78
CA GLY A 290 27.45 10.29 -6.83
C GLY A 290 28.19 9.04 -7.27
N LYS A 291 29.45 8.86 -6.85
CA LYS A 291 30.24 7.66 -7.13
C LYS A 291 29.63 6.43 -6.47
N SER A 292 29.87 5.25 -7.05
CA SER A 292 29.36 3.95 -6.56
C SER A 292 29.63 3.73 -5.08
N ILE A 293 30.82 4.11 -4.59
CA ILE A 293 31.22 3.96 -3.19
C ILE A 293 30.23 4.61 -2.20
N LEU A 294 29.57 5.72 -2.59
CA LEU A 294 28.57 6.38 -1.77
C LEU A 294 27.35 5.47 -1.54
N TRP A 295 26.95 4.77 -2.57
CA TRP A 295 25.79 3.88 -2.60
C TRP A 295 26.09 2.50 -2.00
N GLU A 296 27.33 2.04 -2.11
CA GLU A 296 27.85 0.87 -1.41
C GLU A 296 27.87 1.11 0.11
N THR A 297 28.48 2.23 0.54
CA THR A 297 28.58 2.62 1.96
C THR A 297 27.19 2.76 2.61
N SER A 298 26.25 3.35 1.91
CA SER A 298 24.87 3.55 2.39
C SER A 298 23.98 2.30 2.29
N GLY A 299 24.46 1.20 1.66
CA GLY A 299 23.70 -0.03 1.46
C GLY A 299 22.61 0.03 0.38
N HIS A 300 22.53 1.12 -0.40
CA HIS A 300 21.51 1.24 -1.45
C HIS A 300 21.70 0.22 -2.58
N LEU A 301 22.94 -0.13 -2.94
CA LEU A 301 23.19 -1.13 -3.98
C LEU A 301 22.75 -2.53 -3.56
N ASP A 302 22.82 -2.85 -2.26
CA ASP A 302 22.43 -4.17 -1.74
C ASP A 302 20.91 -4.32 -1.55
N HIS A 303 20.22 -3.23 -1.21
CA HIS A 303 18.81 -3.29 -0.78
C HIS A 303 17.84 -2.51 -1.67
N TYR A 304 18.32 -1.66 -2.59
CA TYR A 304 17.49 -0.75 -3.37
C TYR A 304 17.86 -0.70 -4.87
N SER A 305 18.80 -1.52 -5.33
CA SER A 305 19.36 -1.49 -6.69
C SER A 305 18.31 -1.65 -7.79
N GLU A 306 17.25 -2.41 -7.56
CA GLU A 306 16.15 -2.61 -8.52
C GLU A 306 15.39 -1.31 -8.85
N ASN A 307 15.41 -0.34 -7.93
CA ASN A 307 14.76 0.96 -8.08
C ASN A 307 15.74 2.08 -8.45
N MET A 308 16.99 1.76 -8.75
CA MET A 308 18.00 2.72 -9.19
C MET A 308 18.13 2.70 -10.71
N TYR A 309 18.36 3.87 -11.31
CA TYR A 309 18.76 3.92 -12.71
C TYR A 309 20.08 3.19 -12.93
N PRO A 310 20.29 2.59 -14.11
CA PRO A 310 21.56 1.95 -14.44
C PRO A 310 22.76 2.87 -14.21
N PRO A 311 23.93 2.31 -13.86
CA PRO A 311 25.13 3.11 -13.63
C PRO A 311 25.59 3.88 -14.88
N ILE A 312 26.15 5.05 -14.63
CA ILE A 312 26.82 5.87 -15.61
C ILE A 312 28.31 5.54 -15.53
N ASN A 313 28.85 4.87 -16.53
CA ASN A 313 30.26 4.50 -16.59
C ASN A 313 31.07 5.60 -17.30
N HIS A 314 32.22 5.96 -16.75
CA HIS A 314 33.16 6.88 -17.35
C HIS A 314 34.38 6.11 -17.89
N ASP A 315 34.61 6.20 -19.20
CA ASP A 315 35.58 5.34 -19.92
C ASP A 315 37.05 5.56 -19.53
N GLU A 316 37.44 6.76 -19.08
CA GLU A 316 38.86 7.09 -18.88
C GLU A 316 39.46 6.59 -17.55
N ASN A 317 38.62 6.49 -16.47
CA ASN A 317 39.11 6.15 -15.13
C ASN A 317 38.44 4.92 -14.50
N ASN A 318 37.59 4.23 -15.23
CA ASN A 318 36.80 3.11 -14.71
C ASN A 318 35.93 3.50 -13.48
N GLU A 319 35.52 4.78 -13.40
CA GLU A 319 34.69 5.28 -12.32
C GLU A 319 33.21 5.12 -12.66
N THR A 320 32.44 4.62 -11.71
CA THR A 320 30.99 4.39 -11.86
C THR A 320 30.23 5.41 -11.03
N TYR A 321 29.26 6.08 -11.63
CA TYR A 321 28.36 7.03 -10.99
C TYR A 321 26.92 6.56 -11.10
N TYR A 322 26.08 7.01 -10.17
CA TYR A 322 24.64 6.75 -10.17
C TYR A 322 23.87 8.07 -10.02
N LEU A 323 22.71 8.16 -10.65
CA LEU A 323 21.71 9.17 -10.30
C LEU A 323 21.20 8.88 -8.89
N LYS A 324 21.07 9.91 -8.06
CA LYS A 324 20.66 9.74 -6.67
C LYS A 324 19.19 9.31 -6.57
N PRO A 325 18.87 8.16 -5.95
CA PRO A 325 17.50 7.78 -5.62
C PRO A 325 16.98 8.44 -4.33
N MET A 326 17.90 8.96 -3.51
CA MET A 326 17.67 9.60 -2.21
C MET A 326 18.75 10.65 -1.93
N ASN A 327 18.45 11.63 -1.07
CA ASN A 327 19.38 12.71 -0.72
C ASN A 327 20.22 12.41 0.53
N CYS A 328 19.80 11.46 1.36
CA CYS A 328 20.39 11.16 2.67
C CYS A 328 21.93 10.96 2.64
N PRO A 329 22.55 10.20 1.72
CA PRO A 329 24.00 10.03 1.73
C PRO A 329 24.76 11.33 1.52
N PHE A 330 24.20 12.26 0.74
CA PHE A 330 24.81 13.56 0.52
C PHE A 330 24.73 14.47 1.74
N HIS A 331 23.59 14.50 2.46
CA HIS A 331 23.48 15.26 3.71
C HIS A 331 24.44 14.73 4.78
N ILE A 332 24.67 13.39 4.80
CA ILE A 332 25.69 12.78 5.67
C ILE A 332 27.10 13.28 5.28
N LEU A 333 27.42 13.41 3.99
CA LEU A 333 28.70 13.99 3.56
C LEU A 333 28.84 15.45 3.94
N VAL A 334 27.74 16.25 3.91
CA VAL A 334 27.75 17.62 4.42
C VAL A 334 28.08 17.63 5.92
N TYR A 335 27.41 16.79 6.70
CA TYR A 335 27.72 16.64 8.13
C TYR A 335 29.20 16.23 8.34
N LYS A 336 29.68 15.24 7.59
CA LYS A 336 31.04 14.69 7.71
C LYS A 336 32.14 15.66 7.32
N SER A 337 31.83 16.75 6.59
CA SER A 337 32.82 17.74 6.16
C SER A 337 33.44 18.56 7.31
N ASP A 338 32.76 18.59 8.46
CA ASP A 338 33.18 19.35 9.64
C ASP A 338 33.21 18.46 10.91
N LEU A 339 33.95 18.92 11.92
CA LEU A 339 33.95 18.31 13.24
C LEU A 339 32.93 19.01 14.12
N HIS A 340 31.93 18.24 14.60
CA HIS A 340 30.83 18.76 15.40
C HIS A 340 31.00 18.54 16.89
N SER A 341 30.49 19.50 17.67
CA SER A 341 30.36 19.38 19.13
C SER A 341 28.89 19.08 19.51
N TYR A 342 28.67 18.41 20.62
CA TYR A 342 27.33 18.19 21.19
C TYR A 342 26.53 19.50 21.40
N LYS A 343 27.22 20.65 21.52
CA LYS A 343 26.59 21.97 21.67
C LYS A 343 25.95 22.49 20.38
N GLU A 344 26.35 21.94 19.23
CA GLU A 344 25.82 22.29 17.92
C GLU A 344 24.60 21.45 17.54
N LEU A 345 24.46 20.29 18.20
CA LEU A 345 23.36 19.38 17.95
C LEU A 345 22.08 19.86 18.68
N PRO A 346 20.91 19.74 18.07
CA PRO A 346 20.65 19.07 16.79
C PRO A 346 20.98 19.95 15.56
N LEU A 347 21.63 19.36 14.56
CA LEU A 347 21.81 19.97 13.22
C LEU A 347 20.71 19.50 12.29
N ARG A 348 20.06 20.45 11.61
CA ARG A 348 18.92 20.17 10.72
C ARG A 348 19.24 20.68 9.33
N TYR A 349 19.52 19.78 8.38
CA TYR A 349 19.75 20.12 6.98
C TYR A 349 18.48 19.90 6.16
N PHE A 350 18.24 20.79 5.22
CA PHE A 350 17.05 20.79 4.36
C PHE A 350 17.41 21.18 2.94
N GLU A 351 16.83 20.50 1.95
CA GLU A 351 16.85 20.92 0.55
C GLU A 351 15.55 20.55 -0.18
N PHE A 352 15.25 21.25 -1.27
CA PHE A 352 14.41 20.71 -2.32
C PHE A 352 15.27 19.81 -3.21
N GLY A 353 15.39 18.55 -2.81
CA GLY A 353 16.28 17.58 -3.42
C GLY A 353 15.59 16.81 -4.54
N SER A 354 16.07 16.96 -5.78
CA SER A 354 15.59 16.13 -6.89
C SER A 354 16.20 14.75 -6.83
N VAL A 355 15.37 13.72 -6.92
CA VAL A 355 15.75 12.31 -6.86
C VAL A 355 15.19 11.56 -8.06
N TYR A 356 15.82 10.41 -8.38
CA TYR A 356 15.52 9.63 -9.58
C TYR A 356 15.37 8.16 -9.24
N ARG A 357 14.17 7.61 -9.50
CA ARG A 357 13.85 6.21 -9.20
C ARG A 357 13.40 5.49 -10.45
N TYR A 358 13.95 4.32 -10.71
CA TYR A 358 13.58 3.49 -11.85
C TYR A 358 12.29 2.73 -11.57
N GLU A 359 11.19 3.49 -11.48
CA GLU A 359 9.87 2.93 -11.24
C GLU A 359 9.38 2.14 -12.47
N LYS A 360 8.77 0.96 -12.24
CA LYS A 360 8.15 0.17 -13.31
C LYS A 360 6.98 0.95 -13.94
N THR A 361 6.81 0.83 -15.25
CA THR A 361 5.78 1.59 -16.00
C THR A 361 4.37 1.38 -15.44
N GLY A 362 4.04 0.16 -15.03
CA GLY A 362 2.70 -0.20 -14.52
C GLY A 362 2.31 0.45 -13.18
N VAL A 363 3.26 1.01 -12.43
CA VAL A 363 2.98 1.66 -11.14
C VAL A 363 2.97 3.19 -11.22
N LEU A 364 3.30 3.77 -12.36
CA LEU A 364 3.33 5.22 -12.54
C LEU A 364 1.93 5.83 -12.46
N HIS A 365 1.79 6.96 -11.73
CA HIS A 365 0.49 7.61 -11.53
C HIS A 365 0.60 9.14 -11.52
N GLY A 366 0.67 9.75 -12.69
CA GLY A 366 0.77 11.22 -12.83
C GLY A 366 1.88 11.81 -11.94
N LEU A 367 1.57 12.87 -11.20
CA LEU A 367 2.49 13.49 -10.25
C LEU A 367 2.60 12.74 -8.90
N LEU A 368 1.80 11.73 -8.65
CA LEU A 368 1.80 10.98 -7.39
C LEU A 368 2.88 9.89 -7.36
N ARG A 369 3.25 9.34 -8.52
CA ARG A 369 4.33 8.36 -8.63
C ARG A 369 5.11 8.57 -9.93
N LEU A 370 6.32 9.06 -9.79
CA LEU A 370 7.19 9.60 -10.82
C LEU A 370 8.53 8.86 -10.85
N ARG A 371 9.27 9.05 -11.95
CA ARG A 371 10.67 8.61 -12.06
C ARG A 371 11.66 9.69 -11.67
N GLY A 372 11.33 10.95 -11.89
CA GLY A 372 12.13 12.10 -11.47
C GLY A 372 11.24 13.09 -10.71
N PHE A 373 11.55 13.39 -9.47
CA PHE A 373 10.75 14.27 -8.63
C PHE A 373 11.61 15.00 -7.59
N THR A 374 11.05 16.05 -7.04
CA THR A 374 11.70 16.85 -5.99
C THR A 374 11.02 16.61 -4.66
N GLN A 375 11.79 16.40 -3.61
CA GLN A 375 11.32 16.28 -2.24
C GLN A 375 11.75 17.49 -1.41
N ASP A 376 10.91 17.94 -0.51
CA ASP A 376 11.29 18.83 0.59
C ASP A 376 11.97 18.01 1.69
N ASP A 377 13.17 17.55 1.37
CA ASP A 377 13.88 16.53 2.13
C ASP A 377 14.74 17.14 3.23
N ALA A 378 14.69 16.57 4.42
CA ALA A 378 15.50 17.02 5.53
C ALA A 378 16.05 15.88 6.36
N HIS A 379 17.25 16.11 6.91
CA HIS A 379 17.93 15.18 7.78
C HIS A 379 18.40 15.90 9.04
N ILE A 380 18.07 15.32 10.19
CA ILE A 380 18.40 15.87 11.50
C ILE A 380 19.45 14.96 12.14
N PHE A 381 20.52 15.54 12.59
CA PHE A 381 21.58 14.84 13.35
C PHE A 381 21.49 15.31 14.80
N CYS A 382 21.22 14.37 15.72
CA CYS A 382 21.00 14.69 17.12
C CYS A 382 21.67 13.66 18.05
N THR A 383 21.73 13.98 19.34
CA THR A 383 22.12 13.00 20.36
C THR A 383 20.97 12.07 20.68
N THR A 384 21.24 10.91 21.27
CA THR A 384 20.19 9.96 21.69
C THR A 384 19.16 10.61 22.64
N ASP A 385 19.62 11.48 23.53
CA ASP A 385 18.75 12.16 24.49
C ASP A 385 17.81 13.20 23.84
N GLN A 386 18.17 13.70 22.65
CA GLN A 386 17.37 14.69 21.91
C GLN A 386 16.28 14.05 21.03
N ILE A 387 16.28 12.73 20.82
CA ILE A 387 15.37 12.06 19.88
C ILE A 387 13.89 12.43 20.14
N ASN A 388 13.44 12.31 21.39
CA ASN A 388 12.03 12.54 21.74
C ASN A 388 11.59 13.96 21.43
N ASP A 389 12.41 14.93 21.81
CA ASP A 389 12.10 16.36 21.60
C ASP A 389 12.13 16.71 20.11
N GLU A 390 13.10 16.15 19.35
CA GLU A 390 13.19 16.36 17.91
C GLU A 390 12.02 15.73 17.15
N VAL A 391 11.66 14.49 17.47
CA VAL A 391 10.50 13.81 16.85
C VAL A 391 9.22 14.57 17.13
N LYS A 392 9.00 15.02 18.37
CA LYS A 392 7.82 15.80 18.75
C LYS A 392 7.75 17.15 18.02
N THR A 393 8.86 17.87 17.98
CA THR A 393 8.98 19.14 17.26
C THR A 393 8.72 18.95 15.77
N LEU A 394 9.30 17.92 15.20
CA LEU A 394 9.18 17.58 13.79
C LEU A 394 7.75 17.16 13.41
N LEU A 395 7.11 16.33 14.23
CA LEU A 395 5.72 15.92 14.03
C LEU A 395 4.77 17.12 14.10
N SER A 396 4.94 17.99 15.10
CA SER A 396 4.16 19.23 15.22
C SER A 396 4.38 20.15 14.01
N PHE A 397 5.62 20.33 13.57
CA PHE A 397 5.93 21.12 12.38
C PHE A 397 5.28 20.51 11.11
N SER A 398 5.31 19.19 10.97
CA SER A 398 4.72 18.49 9.82
C SER A 398 3.21 18.70 9.75
N VAL A 399 2.51 18.50 10.86
CA VAL A 399 1.05 18.71 10.96
C VAL A 399 0.67 20.16 10.65
N ASN A 400 1.41 21.11 11.20
CA ASN A 400 1.16 22.54 10.97
C ASN A 400 1.40 22.95 9.53
N LEU A 401 2.48 22.46 8.89
CA LEU A 401 2.78 22.77 7.50
C LEU A 401 1.72 22.18 6.56
N LEU A 402 1.34 20.93 6.74
CA LEU A 402 0.25 20.29 5.99
C LEU A 402 -1.08 21.02 6.19
N GLY A 403 -1.39 21.43 7.43
CA GLY A 403 -2.57 22.24 7.74
C GLY A 403 -2.61 23.57 6.99
N SER A 404 -1.46 24.20 6.74
CA SER A 404 -1.35 25.43 5.95
C SER A 404 -1.75 25.25 4.48
N TYR A 405 -1.66 24.02 3.97
CA TYR A 405 -2.14 23.64 2.63
C TYR A 405 -3.60 23.14 2.64
N GLY A 406 -4.30 23.22 3.77
CA GLY A 406 -5.68 22.78 3.92
C GLY A 406 -5.85 21.29 4.23
N LEU A 407 -4.75 20.57 4.49
CA LEU A 407 -4.74 19.15 4.83
C LEU A 407 -4.80 19.01 6.36
N THR A 408 -6.01 19.04 6.93
CA THR A 408 -6.23 19.11 8.39
C THR A 408 -6.61 17.79 9.03
N GLU A 409 -7.12 16.83 8.25
CA GLU A 409 -7.45 15.48 8.73
C GLU A 409 -6.23 14.59 8.58
N ILE A 410 -5.35 14.56 9.60
CA ILE A 410 -4.10 13.80 9.61
C ILE A 410 -4.26 12.56 10.47
N GLU A 411 -3.85 11.43 9.92
CA GLU A 411 -3.72 10.13 10.59
C GLU A 411 -2.30 9.60 10.39
N ALA A 412 -1.85 8.70 11.26
CA ALA A 412 -0.51 8.12 11.17
C ALA A 412 -0.51 6.60 11.15
N ASP A 413 0.47 6.02 10.46
CA ASP A 413 0.87 4.62 10.61
C ASP A 413 2.23 4.58 11.30
N LEU A 414 2.33 3.87 12.43
CA LEU A 414 3.58 3.59 13.12
C LEU A 414 4.09 2.23 12.66
N SER A 415 5.09 2.22 11.78
CA SER A 415 5.68 1.00 11.25
C SER A 415 6.81 0.50 12.15
N THR A 416 6.69 -0.76 12.58
CA THR A 416 7.61 -1.41 13.51
C THR A 416 8.65 -2.27 12.80
N LYS A 417 9.50 -2.92 13.57
CA LYS A 417 10.65 -3.70 13.13
C LYS A 417 10.30 -4.82 12.15
N PRO A 418 10.89 -4.85 10.93
CA PRO A 418 10.66 -5.90 9.95
C PRO A 418 11.42 -7.18 10.31
N LYS A 419 11.19 -8.26 9.55
CA LYS A 419 11.90 -9.56 9.75
C LYS A 419 13.40 -9.47 9.51
N LYS A 420 13.85 -8.59 8.58
CA LYS A 420 15.26 -8.33 8.29
C LYS A 420 15.54 -6.87 8.58
N TYR A 421 16.45 -6.59 9.50
CA TYR A 421 16.78 -5.23 9.95
C TYR A 421 18.25 -5.12 10.36
N ILE A 422 18.73 -3.88 10.49
CA ILE A 422 20.06 -3.50 10.97
C ILE A 422 19.90 -2.82 12.33
N GLY A 423 20.91 -2.90 13.20
CA GLY A 423 20.90 -2.33 14.54
C GLY A 423 20.51 -3.31 15.63
N SER A 424 20.50 -2.87 16.89
CA SER A 424 20.12 -3.70 18.03
C SER A 424 18.61 -3.65 18.30
N ASP A 425 18.06 -4.72 18.89
CA ASP A 425 16.67 -4.75 19.36
C ASP A 425 16.37 -3.58 20.30
N LYS A 426 17.29 -3.25 21.17
CA LYS A 426 17.15 -2.15 22.13
C LYS A 426 17.00 -0.79 21.45
N ASP A 427 17.76 -0.53 20.38
CA ASP A 427 17.67 0.72 19.62
C ASP A 427 16.33 0.80 18.91
N TRP A 428 15.88 -0.31 18.32
CA TRP A 428 14.57 -0.41 17.70
C TRP A 428 13.41 -0.16 18.67
N ASP A 429 13.46 -0.77 19.85
CA ASP A 429 12.45 -0.60 20.89
C ASP A 429 12.43 0.84 21.40
N ASN A 430 13.59 1.45 21.65
CA ASN A 430 13.70 2.84 22.07
C ASN A 430 13.14 3.79 21.01
N ALA A 431 13.55 3.62 19.76
CA ALA A 431 13.05 4.45 18.65
C ALA A 431 11.55 4.31 18.44
N THR A 432 11.04 3.07 18.42
CA THR A 432 9.60 2.81 18.28
C THR A 432 8.79 3.45 19.41
N ASN A 433 9.27 3.33 20.65
CA ASN A 433 8.62 3.94 21.81
C ASN A 433 8.63 5.47 21.74
N SER A 434 9.73 6.09 21.29
CA SER A 434 9.84 7.53 21.09
C SER A 434 8.82 8.04 20.05
N LEU A 435 8.70 7.35 18.91
CA LEU A 435 7.72 7.68 17.88
C LEU A 435 6.28 7.54 18.42
N LYS A 436 5.98 6.44 19.12
CA LYS A 436 4.67 6.18 19.70
C LYS A 436 4.29 7.22 20.77
N GLN A 437 5.24 7.57 21.63
CA GLN A 437 5.02 8.60 22.67
C GLN A 437 4.70 9.95 22.04
N SER A 438 5.45 10.37 21.01
CA SER A 438 5.23 11.64 20.33
C SER A 438 3.85 11.71 19.66
N LEU A 439 3.39 10.63 18.99
CA LEU A 439 2.04 10.56 18.43
C LEU A 439 0.96 10.68 19.51
N THR A 440 1.16 10.00 20.64
CA THR A 440 0.20 10.03 21.75
C THR A 440 0.12 11.42 22.40
N GLU A 441 1.26 12.07 22.65
CA GLU A 441 1.32 13.39 23.27
C GLU A 441 0.75 14.51 22.40
N LEU A 442 0.84 14.37 21.08
CA LEU A 442 0.27 15.32 20.12
C LEU A 442 -1.15 14.95 19.67
N GLU A 443 -1.74 13.91 20.27
CA GLU A 443 -3.09 13.45 19.98
C GLU A 443 -3.33 13.15 18.49
N VAL A 444 -2.28 12.73 17.77
CA VAL A 444 -2.40 12.29 16.36
C VAL A 444 -2.95 10.88 16.33
N PRO A 445 -4.10 10.63 15.70
CA PRO A 445 -4.66 9.27 15.58
C PRO A 445 -3.69 8.38 14.80
N PHE A 446 -3.40 7.20 15.33
CA PHE A 446 -2.49 6.26 14.65
C PHE A 446 -2.87 4.80 14.83
N GLN A 447 -2.44 3.99 13.87
CA GLN A 447 -2.44 2.53 13.95
C GLN A 447 -1.00 2.00 13.87
N THR A 448 -0.77 0.79 14.42
CA THR A 448 0.53 0.13 14.34
C THR A 448 0.56 -0.80 13.13
N ALA A 449 1.52 -0.59 12.24
CA ALA A 449 1.80 -1.44 11.10
C ALA A 449 3.00 -2.36 11.44
N GLU A 450 2.69 -3.55 11.92
CA GLU A 450 3.69 -4.51 12.40
C GLU A 450 4.57 -5.00 11.24
N GLY A 451 5.90 -4.86 11.41
CA GLY A 451 6.86 -5.36 10.43
C GLY A 451 7.08 -4.50 9.19
N GLU A 452 6.43 -3.32 9.07
CA GLU A 452 6.46 -2.45 7.90
C GLU A 452 7.54 -1.35 7.98
N GLY A 453 8.37 -1.36 9.01
CA GLY A 453 9.50 -0.44 9.17
C GLY A 453 10.55 -0.62 8.07
N ALA A 454 11.36 0.42 7.83
CA ALA A 454 12.51 0.27 6.95
C ALA A 454 13.55 -0.66 7.59
N PHE A 455 14.44 -1.23 6.79
CA PHE A 455 15.46 -2.15 7.33
C PHE A 455 16.43 -1.48 8.34
N TYR A 456 16.50 -0.15 8.36
CA TYR A 456 17.41 0.65 9.20
C TYR A 456 16.73 1.40 10.35
N GLY A 457 15.39 1.40 10.45
CA GLY A 457 14.70 2.04 11.57
C GLY A 457 13.17 2.08 11.43
N PRO A 458 12.48 2.28 12.58
CA PRO A 458 11.04 2.47 12.62
C PRO A 458 10.64 3.82 12.01
N LYS A 459 9.41 3.92 11.55
CA LYS A 459 8.91 5.13 10.91
C LYS A 459 7.48 5.49 11.30
N ILE A 460 7.15 6.77 11.20
CA ILE A 460 5.80 7.30 11.14
C ILE A 460 5.52 7.70 9.70
N ASP A 461 4.48 7.16 9.09
CA ASP A 461 3.91 7.64 7.85
C ASP A 461 2.66 8.47 8.15
N LEU A 462 2.67 9.76 7.80
CA LEU A 462 1.52 10.65 7.95
C LEU A 462 0.65 10.60 6.70
N HIS A 463 -0.63 10.42 6.92
CA HIS A 463 -1.64 10.40 5.88
C HIS A 463 -2.61 11.57 6.07
N ALA A 464 -2.99 12.19 4.96
CA ALA A 464 -4.06 13.18 4.96
C ALA A 464 -5.25 12.69 4.12
N LYS A 465 -6.45 13.11 4.52
CA LYS A 465 -7.65 12.90 3.71
C LYS A 465 -7.86 14.09 2.78
N ASP A 466 -8.14 13.79 1.53
CA ASP A 466 -8.54 14.82 0.57
C ASP A 466 -10.02 15.24 0.76
N ALA A 467 -10.47 16.23 -0.01
CA ALA A 467 -11.81 16.80 0.09
C ALA A 467 -12.97 15.81 -0.15
N ILE A 468 -12.67 14.61 -0.63
CA ILE A 468 -13.64 13.52 -0.84
C ILE A 468 -13.36 12.30 0.04
N GLY A 469 -12.50 12.45 1.06
CA GLY A 469 -12.22 11.44 2.08
C GLY A 469 -11.22 10.35 1.68
N ARG A 470 -10.51 10.49 0.54
CA ARG A 470 -9.45 9.51 0.18
C ARG A 470 -8.20 9.76 1.02
N ARG A 471 -7.61 8.70 1.53
CA ARG A 471 -6.40 8.72 2.33
C ARG A 471 -5.15 8.69 1.44
N TRP A 472 -4.24 9.64 1.66
CA TRP A 472 -2.99 9.77 0.91
C TRP A 472 -1.80 9.84 1.87
N GLN A 473 -0.80 9.00 1.66
CA GLN A 473 0.48 9.12 2.36
C GLN A 473 1.22 10.34 1.82
N LEU A 474 1.62 11.25 2.72
CA LEU A 474 2.34 12.47 2.38
C LEU A 474 3.72 12.50 3.01
N SER A 475 3.78 12.45 4.33
CA SER A 475 5.02 12.66 5.08
C SER A 475 5.51 11.37 5.69
N THR A 476 6.83 11.25 5.80
CA THR A 476 7.49 10.16 6.53
C THR A 476 8.51 10.75 7.49
N ILE A 477 8.51 10.27 8.73
CA ILE A 477 9.52 10.55 9.77
C ILE A 477 10.15 9.22 10.17
N GLN A 478 11.48 9.11 10.11
CA GLN A 478 12.18 7.86 10.25
C GLN A 478 13.44 8.02 11.07
N ILE A 479 13.62 7.22 12.12
CA ILE A 479 14.81 7.22 12.97
C ILE A 479 15.81 6.21 12.41
N ASP A 480 17.07 6.60 12.29
CA ASP A 480 18.13 5.80 11.71
C ASP A 480 19.38 5.82 12.59
N PHE A 481 19.75 4.64 13.07
CA PHE A 481 21.03 4.42 13.79
C PHE A 481 22.11 3.83 12.88
N ALA A 482 21.75 3.27 11.74
CA ALA A 482 22.64 2.50 10.88
C ALA A 482 23.51 3.38 9.96
N GLN A 483 22.92 4.41 9.35
CA GLN A 483 23.66 5.29 8.44
C GLN A 483 24.81 6.05 9.13
N PRO A 484 24.63 6.58 10.36
CA PRO A 484 25.74 7.17 11.11
C PRO A 484 26.92 6.22 11.32
N ASP A 485 26.65 4.93 11.55
CA ASP A 485 27.69 3.90 11.68
C ASP A 485 28.34 3.59 10.33
N ASN A 486 27.55 3.36 9.28
CA ASN A 486 28.04 3.04 7.94
C ASN A 486 28.98 4.11 7.38
N PHE A 487 28.66 5.38 7.62
CA PHE A 487 29.47 6.53 7.17
C PHE A 487 30.57 6.95 8.14
N ASP A 488 30.65 6.30 9.30
CA ASP A 488 31.64 6.64 10.36
C ASP A 488 31.61 8.12 10.74
N ILE A 489 30.40 8.68 10.93
CA ILE A 489 30.24 10.06 11.39
C ILE A 489 30.19 10.15 12.91
N GLU A 490 30.78 11.20 13.48
CA GLU A 490 30.96 11.37 14.91
C GLU A 490 30.74 12.83 15.34
N TYR A 491 30.48 13.02 16.64
CA TYR A 491 30.55 14.33 17.28
C TYR A 491 31.34 14.20 18.61
N VAL A 492 31.82 15.33 19.13
CA VAL A 492 32.50 15.39 20.44
C VAL A 492 31.45 15.65 21.52
N ASN A 493 31.30 14.70 22.45
CA ASN A 493 30.33 14.79 23.54
C ASN A 493 30.83 15.67 24.73
N SER A 494 30.03 15.82 25.78
CA SER A 494 30.35 16.60 26.97
C SER A 494 31.59 16.14 27.72
N ASP A 495 31.95 14.87 27.59
CA ASP A 495 33.15 14.27 28.20
C ASP A 495 34.41 14.39 27.34
N ASN A 496 34.31 15.16 26.26
CA ASN A 496 35.36 15.34 25.27
C ASN A 496 35.75 14.03 24.54
N LYS A 497 34.77 13.12 24.40
CA LYS A 497 34.90 11.84 23.68
C LYS A 497 34.09 11.84 22.42
N LYS A 498 34.49 11.06 21.45
CA LYS A 498 33.73 10.84 20.22
C LYS A 498 32.50 9.97 20.50
N SER A 499 31.37 10.35 19.94
CA SER A 499 30.08 9.66 20.02
C SER A 499 29.38 9.68 18.67
N ARG A 500 28.52 8.70 18.42
CA ARG A 500 27.69 8.59 17.22
C ARG A 500 26.44 9.46 17.34
N PRO A 501 26.10 10.30 16.37
CA PRO A 501 24.79 10.92 16.33
C PRO A 501 23.71 9.92 15.90
N VAL A 502 22.47 10.23 16.23
CA VAL A 502 21.30 9.58 15.62
C VAL A 502 20.84 10.45 14.47
N MET A 503 20.40 9.84 13.39
CA MET A 503 19.88 10.52 12.22
C MET A 503 18.36 10.36 12.15
N ILE A 504 17.65 11.44 11.83
CA ILE A 504 16.20 11.42 11.58
C ILE A 504 15.96 11.91 10.16
N HIS A 505 15.37 11.06 9.34
CA HIS A 505 14.95 11.38 7.98
C HIS A 505 13.54 11.94 7.97
N ARG A 506 13.27 12.91 7.11
CA ARG A 506 11.94 13.48 6.97
C ARG A 506 11.71 14.07 5.58
N ALA A 507 10.60 13.67 4.95
CA ALA A 507 10.00 14.35 3.82
C ALA A 507 8.55 14.71 4.18
N LEU A 508 8.07 15.91 3.87
CA LEU A 508 6.72 16.37 4.25
C LEU A 508 5.74 16.32 3.10
N LEU A 509 6.07 16.94 1.98
CA LEU A 509 5.16 17.08 0.84
C LEU A 509 5.24 15.90 -0.14
N GLY A 510 6.13 14.93 0.10
CA GLY A 510 6.37 13.83 -0.81
C GLY A 510 7.07 14.30 -2.08
N SER A 511 6.36 14.43 -3.20
CA SER A 511 6.88 15.01 -4.44
C SER A 511 6.29 16.40 -4.67
N VAL A 512 7.15 17.40 -4.83
CA VAL A 512 6.77 18.81 -5.06
C VAL A 512 6.93 19.21 -6.52
#